data_d95ee5673a36ecb2c5055262831ca7b7
#
_entry.id   d95ee5673a36ecb2c5055262831ca7b7
#
_cell.length_a   1.000
_cell.length_b   1.000
_cell.length_c   1.000
_cell.angle_alpha   90.00
_cell.angle_beta   90.00
_cell.angle_gamma   90.00
#
_symmetry.space_group_name_H-M   'P 1'
#
loop_
_entity.id
_entity.type
_entity.pdbx_description
1 polymer ?
#
loop_
_entity_poly.entity_id
_entity_poly.type
_entity_poly.pdbx_seq_one_letter_code
_entity_poly.pdbx_strand_id
1 'polypeptide(L)'
;IGAAAGASFSSSAIEAGSLLFLTQFNSADWSGDLLAFDLAEDGTVATVANWSAKEQFSDDYFDDPTTATRVAYTWDALAGNGVLMKNSLGTTDLLADYQVDPDGSSEAPATDKATARLSYLLGSRTQEAPASAYDFRARNADSIMGDIVHSKPVYIGDPNLNWPDDGDFDYGAGNLYSDFKSAAAGRAGAVYAGGNDGALHAFDADTGTELLAYFPGHLANTAGASGYHYLSDPDYGHHYYVDGSPVVGDAFVKASTAGSAAWRSVLIGSDRAGGRGLFALDVTDPSNFLGTSSKAAQVVLWE
;
A
#
# COMPACT_ATOMS: atom_id res chain seq x y z
N ILE A 1 18.70 -14.60 5.47
CA ILE A 1 19.29 -14.33 4.15
C ILE A 1 18.24 -13.54 3.36
N GLY A 2 18.50 -12.25 3.16
CA GLY A 2 17.64 -11.41 2.32
C GLY A 2 17.82 -11.79 0.83
N ALA A 3 16.72 -11.86 0.10
CA ALA A 3 16.74 -12.03 -1.34
C ALA A 3 16.08 -10.82 -2.01
N ALA A 4 16.66 -10.33 -3.12
CA ALA A 4 16.01 -9.30 -3.93
C ALA A 4 14.84 -9.91 -4.70
N ALA A 5 13.65 -9.33 -4.58
CA ALA A 5 12.45 -9.86 -5.19
C ALA A 5 12.05 -9.15 -6.50
N GLY A 6 12.37 -7.88 -6.65
CA GLY A 6 12.05 -7.10 -7.84
C GLY A 6 12.85 -5.81 -7.93
N ALA A 7 12.88 -5.23 -9.12
CA ALA A 7 13.54 -3.96 -9.40
C ALA A 7 12.68 -3.07 -10.29
N SER A 8 12.79 -1.75 -10.10
CA SER A 8 12.22 -0.71 -10.96
C SER A 8 13.19 0.47 -11.04
N PHE A 9 13.06 1.28 -12.08
CA PHE A 9 13.87 2.48 -12.28
C PHE A 9 12.99 3.72 -12.26
N SER A 10 13.56 4.85 -11.82
CA SER A 10 12.86 6.14 -11.81
C SER A 10 12.70 6.77 -13.20
N SER A 11 13.41 6.27 -14.20
CA SER A 11 13.29 6.75 -15.58
C SER A 11 13.44 5.64 -16.60
N SER A 12 12.97 5.87 -17.83
CA SER A 12 13.16 4.94 -18.97
C SER A 12 14.53 5.06 -19.63
N ALA A 13 15.28 6.11 -19.32
CA ALA A 13 16.66 6.33 -19.74
C ALA A 13 17.52 6.55 -18.48
N ILE A 14 18.75 6.04 -18.48
CA ILE A 14 19.68 6.28 -17.38
C ILE A 14 20.24 7.69 -17.53
N GLU A 15 19.97 8.55 -16.57
CA GLU A 15 20.42 9.93 -16.50
C GLU A 15 21.00 10.20 -15.11
N ALA A 16 21.73 11.31 -14.95
CA ALA A 16 22.20 11.75 -13.64
C ALA A 16 21.00 11.95 -12.70
N GLY A 17 21.03 11.29 -11.52
CA GLY A 17 19.94 11.30 -10.56
C GLY A 17 18.86 10.25 -10.79
N SER A 18 19.06 9.31 -11.72
CA SER A 18 18.19 8.13 -11.83
C SER A 18 18.32 7.25 -10.58
N LEU A 19 17.20 6.70 -10.13
CA LEU A 19 17.14 5.79 -8.99
C LEU A 19 16.80 4.37 -9.42
N LEU A 20 17.40 3.40 -8.76
CA LEU A 20 17.05 1.99 -8.81
C LEU A 20 16.34 1.61 -7.50
N PHE A 21 15.12 1.12 -7.60
CA PHE A 21 14.35 0.61 -6.47
C PHE A 21 14.40 -0.91 -6.42
N LEU A 22 14.75 -1.46 -5.26
CA LEU A 22 14.84 -2.89 -5.03
C LEU A 22 14.00 -3.32 -3.84
N THR A 23 13.12 -4.29 -4.03
CA THR A 23 12.42 -4.96 -2.93
C THR A 23 13.26 -6.09 -2.37
N GLN A 24 13.24 -6.25 -1.06
CA GLN A 24 13.93 -7.32 -0.36
C GLN A 24 13.00 -7.98 0.66
N PHE A 25 13.31 -9.22 1.01
CA PHE A 25 12.66 -9.92 2.12
C PHE A 25 13.65 -10.79 2.89
N ASN A 26 13.34 -11.01 4.16
CA ASN A 26 14.07 -11.92 5.04
C ASN A 26 13.15 -13.11 5.41
N SER A 27 13.48 -14.30 4.91
CA SER A 27 12.69 -15.51 5.17
C SER A 27 12.83 -16.08 6.59
N ALA A 28 13.71 -15.52 7.43
CA ALA A 28 13.87 -15.97 8.80
C ALA A 28 12.77 -15.43 9.73
N ASP A 29 12.24 -14.24 9.43
CA ASP A 29 11.26 -13.52 10.23
C ASP A 29 10.12 -12.90 9.40
N TRP A 30 10.15 -13.09 8.08
CA TRP A 30 9.18 -12.58 7.12
C TRP A 30 9.02 -11.06 7.17
N SER A 31 10.15 -10.36 7.36
CA SER A 31 10.24 -8.92 7.20
C SER A 31 10.63 -8.52 5.78
N GLY A 32 10.20 -7.35 5.35
CA GLY A 32 10.50 -6.77 4.05
C GLY A 32 11.23 -5.45 4.13
N ASP A 33 11.71 -5.00 2.97
CA ASP A 33 12.25 -3.68 2.75
C ASP A 33 12.11 -3.26 1.29
N LEU A 34 12.06 -1.96 1.06
CA LEU A 34 12.24 -1.32 -0.24
C LEU A 34 13.39 -0.35 -0.13
N LEU A 35 14.38 -0.52 -0.99
CA LEU A 35 15.60 0.27 -1.01
C LEU A 35 15.69 1.10 -2.28
N ALA A 36 16.19 2.32 -2.19
CA ALA A 36 16.57 3.12 -3.36
C ALA A 36 18.08 3.32 -3.42
N PHE A 37 18.62 3.19 -4.62
CA PHE A 37 20.04 3.37 -4.90
C PHE A 37 20.21 4.39 -6.02
N ASP A 38 21.23 5.23 -5.92
CA ASP A 38 21.66 6.06 -7.04
C ASP A 38 22.18 5.19 -8.20
N LEU A 39 21.80 5.60 -9.40
CA LEU A 39 22.27 5.00 -10.63
C LEU A 39 23.08 6.05 -11.41
N ALA A 40 24.36 5.77 -11.61
CA ALA A 40 25.21 6.63 -12.40
C ALA A 40 24.90 6.53 -13.91
N GLU A 41 25.28 7.54 -14.69
CA GLU A 41 25.05 7.59 -16.15
C GLU A 41 25.66 6.40 -16.91
N ASP A 42 26.71 5.78 -16.36
CA ASP A 42 27.35 4.58 -16.92
C ASP A 42 26.66 3.27 -16.53
N GLY A 43 25.54 3.36 -15.78
CA GLY A 43 24.78 2.22 -15.28
C GLY A 43 25.32 1.61 -13.98
N THR A 44 26.33 2.22 -13.34
CA THR A 44 26.85 1.76 -12.05
C THR A 44 25.84 2.08 -10.94
N VAL A 45 25.48 1.06 -10.17
CA VAL A 45 24.61 1.19 -9.00
C VAL A 45 25.43 1.53 -7.76
N ALA A 46 24.99 2.49 -6.97
CA ALA A 46 25.61 2.82 -5.69
C ALA A 46 25.63 1.60 -4.76
N THR A 47 26.67 1.48 -3.93
CA THR A 47 26.80 0.35 -2.99
C THR A 47 26.06 0.56 -1.67
N VAL A 48 25.61 1.78 -1.42
CA VAL A 48 24.83 2.18 -0.24
C VAL A 48 23.50 2.72 -0.73
N ALA A 49 22.41 2.28 -0.11
CA ALA A 49 21.09 2.81 -0.42
C ALA A 49 20.97 4.28 0.02
N ASN A 50 20.26 5.07 -0.77
CA ASN A 50 19.90 6.43 -0.40
C ASN A 50 18.91 6.43 0.77
N TRP A 51 17.98 5.47 0.72
CA TRP A 51 17.01 5.24 1.79
C TRP A 51 16.55 3.78 1.82
N SER A 52 16.01 3.39 2.96
CA SER A 52 15.36 2.11 3.24
C SER A 52 13.97 2.41 3.78
N ALA A 53 12.93 1.83 3.21
CA ALA A 53 11.54 2.05 3.63
C ALA A 53 11.33 1.62 5.09
N LYS A 54 11.91 0.50 5.51
CA LYS A 54 11.78 0.03 6.90
C LYS A 54 12.36 1.01 7.92
N GLU A 55 13.43 1.75 7.57
CA GLU A 55 14.06 2.73 8.44
C GLU A 55 13.22 4.03 8.59
N GLN A 56 12.23 4.23 7.71
CA GLN A 56 11.31 5.36 7.80
C GLN A 56 10.17 5.12 8.80
N PHE A 57 9.96 3.87 9.22
CA PHE A 57 8.96 3.54 10.23
C PHE A 57 9.58 3.65 11.63
N SER A 58 9.36 4.77 12.31
CA SER A 58 9.80 4.98 13.70
C SER A 58 8.76 4.50 14.71
N ASP A 59 9.20 4.13 15.91
CA ASP A 59 8.33 3.66 16.99
C ASP A 59 7.26 4.70 17.40
N ASP A 60 7.60 6.00 17.33
CA ASP A 60 6.67 7.09 17.64
C ASP A 60 5.52 7.25 16.66
N TYR A 61 5.59 6.60 15.49
CA TYR A 61 4.64 6.73 14.40
C TYR A 61 3.31 6.02 14.68
N PHE A 62 3.28 5.06 15.61
CA PHE A 62 2.23 4.05 15.66
C PHE A 62 1.57 3.82 17.03
N ASP A 63 1.96 4.52 18.08
CA ASP A 63 1.49 4.22 19.44
C ASP A 63 0.00 4.49 19.68
N ASP A 64 -0.63 5.35 18.87
CA ASP A 64 -2.06 5.63 18.95
C ASP A 64 -2.70 5.70 17.55
N PRO A 65 -3.52 4.72 17.15
CA PRO A 65 -4.16 4.71 15.84
C PRO A 65 -5.18 5.85 15.66
N THR A 66 -5.63 6.50 16.73
CA THR A 66 -6.54 7.65 16.64
C THR A 66 -5.79 8.92 16.31
N THR A 67 -4.52 8.99 16.68
CA THR A 67 -3.59 10.10 16.40
C THR A 67 -2.58 9.77 15.30
N ALA A 68 -2.55 8.51 14.84
CA ALA A 68 -1.60 8.05 13.84
C ALA A 68 -1.64 8.94 12.60
N THR A 69 -0.46 9.43 12.22
CA THR A 69 -0.25 10.23 11.02
C THR A 69 -0.21 9.38 9.76
N ARG A 70 -0.11 8.04 9.90
CA ARG A 70 -0.10 7.10 8.79
C ARG A 70 -1.36 7.23 7.94
N VAL A 71 -1.19 7.48 6.66
CA VAL A 71 -2.29 7.49 5.71
C VAL A 71 -2.55 6.06 5.26
N ALA A 72 -3.61 5.45 5.77
CA ALA A 72 -4.00 4.10 5.40
C ALA A 72 -5.46 4.07 4.96
N TYR A 73 -5.71 3.44 3.80
CA TYR A 73 -7.04 3.28 3.22
C TYR A 73 -7.41 1.82 3.11
N THR A 74 -8.71 1.58 3.06
CA THR A 74 -9.31 0.28 2.75
C THR A 74 -10.60 0.48 1.96
N TRP A 75 -11.26 -0.60 1.60
CA TRP A 75 -12.55 -0.58 0.92
C TRP A 75 -13.69 -1.00 1.84
N ASP A 76 -14.79 -0.28 1.78
CA ASP A 76 -16.05 -0.69 2.38
C ASP A 76 -16.96 -1.25 1.30
N ALA A 77 -17.10 -2.58 1.25
CA ALA A 77 -17.89 -3.27 0.23
C ALA A 77 -19.37 -2.93 0.30
N LEU A 78 -19.92 -2.63 1.49
CA LEU A 78 -21.30 -2.25 1.66
C LEU A 78 -21.58 -0.82 1.18
N ALA A 79 -20.69 0.10 1.48
CA ALA A 79 -20.77 1.49 1.03
C ALA A 79 -20.32 1.66 -0.44
N GLY A 80 -19.54 0.72 -0.96
CA GLY A 80 -18.98 0.75 -2.32
C GLY A 80 -18.01 1.89 -2.54
N ASN A 81 -17.17 2.19 -1.54
CA ASN A 81 -16.18 3.26 -1.62
C ASN A 81 -14.99 3.05 -0.69
N GLY A 82 -13.89 3.75 -0.99
CA GLY A 82 -12.73 3.79 -0.11
C GLY A 82 -13.00 4.53 1.19
N VAL A 83 -12.47 4.00 2.29
CA VAL A 83 -12.55 4.58 3.63
C VAL A 83 -11.17 4.60 4.29
N LEU A 84 -11.02 5.44 5.32
CA LEU A 84 -9.81 5.39 6.15
C LEU A 84 -9.73 4.05 6.89
N MET A 85 -8.56 3.41 6.88
CA MET A 85 -8.35 2.16 7.62
C MET A 85 -8.68 2.30 9.11
N LYS A 86 -8.33 3.41 9.75
CA LYS A 86 -8.67 3.69 11.14
C LYS A 86 -10.19 3.76 11.45
N ASN A 87 -11.02 3.92 10.42
CA ASN A 87 -12.48 3.92 10.53
C ASN A 87 -13.09 2.57 10.15
N SER A 88 -12.27 1.57 9.81
CA SER A 88 -12.73 0.26 9.31
C SER A 88 -13.49 -0.58 10.32
N LEU A 89 -13.45 -0.23 11.61
CA LEU A 89 -14.34 -0.80 12.62
C LEU A 89 -15.83 -0.49 12.36
N GLY A 90 -16.14 0.46 11.49
CA GLY A 90 -17.49 0.71 11.00
C GLY A 90 -17.92 -0.16 9.82
N THR A 91 -17.03 -0.94 9.23
CA THR A 91 -17.30 -1.82 8.10
C THR A 91 -17.59 -3.24 8.58
N THR A 92 -18.58 -3.90 8.00
CA THR A 92 -19.07 -5.19 8.53
C THR A 92 -18.02 -6.29 8.44
N ASP A 93 -17.40 -6.46 7.27
CA ASP A 93 -16.50 -7.59 7.00
C ASP A 93 -15.16 -7.42 7.73
N LEU A 94 -14.58 -6.21 7.72
CA LEU A 94 -13.35 -5.91 8.44
C LEU A 94 -13.53 -6.01 9.95
N LEU A 95 -14.63 -5.50 10.49
CA LEU A 95 -14.93 -5.64 11.92
C LEU A 95 -15.05 -7.12 12.30
N ALA A 96 -15.77 -7.92 11.50
CA ALA A 96 -15.94 -9.35 11.76
C ALA A 96 -14.59 -10.07 11.76
N ASP A 97 -13.70 -9.77 10.80
CA ASP A 97 -12.33 -10.29 10.76
C ASP A 97 -11.55 -9.89 12.02
N TYR A 98 -11.54 -8.60 12.37
CA TYR A 98 -10.77 -8.13 13.54
C TYR A 98 -11.24 -8.71 14.87
N GLN A 99 -12.50 -9.15 14.96
CA GLN A 99 -13.09 -9.79 16.14
C GLN A 99 -12.78 -11.28 16.28
N VAL A 100 -12.18 -11.90 15.26
CA VAL A 100 -11.85 -13.33 15.30
C VAL A 100 -10.93 -13.65 16.47
N ASP A 101 -11.28 -14.69 17.20
CA ASP A 101 -10.55 -15.24 18.32
C ASP A 101 -10.40 -16.75 18.11
N PRO A 102 -9.37 -17.19 17.37
CA PRO A 102 -9.26 -18.57 16.89
C PRO A 102 -9.25 -19.63 18.00
N ASP A 103 -8.68 -19.31 19.16
CA ASP A 103 -8.55 -20.21 20.30
C ASP A 103 -9.56 -19.94 21.43
N GLY A 104 -10.34 -18.86 21.30
CA GLY A 104 -11.32 -18.45 22.33
C GLY A 104 -10.69 -18.11 23.68
N SER A 105 -9.39 -17.83 23.71
CA SER A 105 -8.61 -17.64 24.94
C SER A 105 -8.79 -16.26 25.56
N SER A 106 -9.25 -15.29 24.79
CA SER A 106 -9.38 -13.91 25.24
C SER A 106 -10.67 -13.70 26.06
N GLU A 107 -10.54 -13.27 27.31
CA GLU A 107 -11.65 -12.80 28.14
C GLU A 107 -12.10 -11.36 27.81
N ALA A 108 -11.34 -10.67 26.95
CA ALA A 108 -11.64 -9.29 26.58
C ALA A 108 -12.83 -9.20 25.61
N PRO A 109 -13.62 -8.11 25.65
CA PRO A 109 -14.66 -7.88 24.67
C PRO A 109 -14.12 -7.92 23.24
N ALA A 110 -14.88 -8.54 22.32
CA ALA A 110 -14.48 -8.67 20.92
C ALA A 110 -14.21 -7.32 20.24
N THR A 111 -14.90 -6.26 20.66
CA THR A 111 -14.66 -4.87 20.20
C THR A 111 -13.30 -4.34 20.61
N ASP A 112 -12.84 -4.65 21.81
CA ASP A 112 -11.53 -4.20 22.30
C ASP A 112 -10.41 -4.93 21.57
N LYS A 113 -10.58 -6.23 21.32
CA LYS A 113 -9.65 -7.03 20.51
C LYS A 113 -9.59 -6.50 19.06
N ALA A 114 -10.73 -6.15 18.46
CA ALA A 114 -10.78 -5.56 17.12
C ALA A 114 -10.03 -4.22 17.07
N THR A 115 -10.19 -3.37 18.08
CA THR A 115 -9.46 -2.10 18.17
C THR A 115 -7.95 -2.32 18.31
N ALA A 116 -7.54 -3.27 19.16
CA ALA A 116 -6.15 -3.64 19.34
C ALA A 116 -5.53 -4.18 18.04
N ARG A 117 -6.28 -5.02 17.31
CA ARG A 117 -5.83 -5.59 16.04
C ARG A 117 -5.71 -4.54 14.94
N LEU A 118 -6.69 -3.64 14.84
CA LEU A 118 -6.59 -2.50 13.94
C LEU A 118 -5.35 -1.65 14.23
N SER A 119 -5.07 -1.39 15.52
CA SER A 119 -3.85 -0.68 15.92
C SER A 119 -2.58 -1.42 15.49
N TYR A 120 -2.55 -2.74 15.69
CA TYR A 120 -1.44 -3.59 15.25
C TYR A 120 -1.23 -3.52 13.72
N LEU A 121 -2.29 -3.63 12.92
CA LEU A 121 -2.22 -3.53 11.46
C LEU A 121 -1.73 -2.15 11.00
N LEU A 122 -2.10 -1.10 11.73
CA LEU A 122 -1.59 0.26 11.48
C LEU A 122 -0.15 0.47 11.95
N GLY A 123 0.45 -0.50 12.64
CA GLY A 123 1.86 -0.49 12.99
C GLY A 123 2.15 -0.52 14.49
N SER A 124 1.16 -0.29 15.37
CA SER A 124 1.38 -0.32 16.83
C SER A 124 1.98 -1.63 17.31
N ARG A 125 2.93 -1.54 18.23
CA ARG A 125 3.59 -2.69 18.87
C ARG A 125 3.08 -2.95 20.28
N THR A 126 2.16 -2.12 20.79
CA THR A 126 1.70 -2.17 22.19
C THR A 126 1.03 -3.48 22.58
N GLN A 127 0.56 -4.26 21.61
CA GLN A 127 -0.10 -5.55 21.82
C GLN A 127 0.74 -6.74 21.36
N GLU A 128 1.99 -6.54 20.99
CA GLU A 128 2.91 -7.63 20.67
C GLU A 128 3.37 -8.38 21.94
N ALA A 129 3.52 -9.72 21.82
CA ALA A 129 4.08 -10.56 22.88
C ALA A 129 5.52 -10.12 23.23
N PRO A 130 6.01 -10.34 24.49
CA PRO A 130 5.39 -11.19 25.52
C PRO A 130 4.62 -10.42 26.62
N ALA A 131 4.33 -9.20 26.57
CA ALA A 131 3.86 -8.46 27.74
C ALA A 131 2.55 -7.69 27.50
N SER A 132 1.73 -8.12 26.56
CA SER A 132 0.49 -7.44 26.24
C SER A 132 -0.75 -8.21 26.69
N ALA A 133 -1.91 -7.55 26.65
CA ALA A 133 -3.19 -8.18 26.98
C ALA A 133 -3.65 -9.24 25.96
N TYR A 134 -3.13 -9.18 24.71
CA TYR A 134 -3.55 -10.03 23.60
C TYR A 134 -2.43 -10.95 23.07
N ASP A 135 -1.17 -10.69 23.47
CA ASP A 135 0.02 -11.45 23.04
C ASP A 135 0.06 -11.65 21.51
N PHE A 136 -0.24 -10.58 20.75
CA PHE A 136 -0.16 -10.63 19.29
C PHE A 136 1.26 -10.97 18.83
N ARG A 137 1.36 -11.52 17.62
CA ARG A 137 2.64 -11.85 16.99
C ARG A 137 3.65 -10.69 17.14
N ALA A 138 4.80 -11.00 17.72
CA ALA A 138 5.93 -10.07 17.73
C ALA A 138 6.53 -10.00 16.33
N ARG A 139 6.50 -8.81 15.72
CA ARG A 139 7.16 -8.55 14.42
C ARG A 139 8.67 -8.36 14.62
N ASN A 140 9.42 -8.32 13.50
CA ASN A 140 10.84 -7.97 13.54
C ASN A 140 11.07 -6.67 14.33
N ALA A 141 12.09 -6.65 15.19
CA ALA A 141 12.35 -5.50 16.05
C ALA A 141 12.62 -4.20 15.26
N ASP A 142 13.24 -4.34 14.09
CA ASP A 142 13.66 -3.21 13.27
C ASP A 142 12.68 -2.87 12.14
N SER A 143 11.57 -3.60 11.98
CA SER A 143 10.62 -3.39 10.89
C SER A 143 9.21 -3.86 11.23
N ILE A 144 8.21 -3.06 10.87
CA ILE A 144 6.81 -3.48 10.83
C ILE A 144 6.38 -3.91 9.43
N MET A 145 7.22 -3.65 8.43
CA MET A 145 6.95 -3.97 7.04
C MET A 145 7.03 -5.48 6.80
N GLY A 146 6.00 -6.04 6.19
CA GLY A 146 5.99 -7.44 5.78
C GLY A 146 6.87 -7.70 4.57
N ASP A 147 7.16 -8.96 4.36
CA ASP A 147 7.97 -9.40 3.23
C ASP A 147 7.34 -9.04 1.87
N ILE A 148 8.20 -8.68 0.92
CA ILE A 148 7.84 -8.43 -0.48
C ILE A 148 8.47 -9.52 -1.34
N VAL A 149 7.70 -10.57 -1.65
CA VAL A 149 8.25 -11.76 -2.33
C VAL A 149 8.12 -11.67 -3.84
N HIS A 150 6.92 -11.42 -4.35
CA HIS A 150 6.65 -11.46 -5.79
C HIS A 150 6.25 -10.11 -6.38
N SER A 151 5.89 -9.16 -5.54
CA SER A 151 5.56 -7.81 -5.99
C SER A 151 6.82 -7.08 -6.44
N LYS A 152 6.88 -6.77 -7.74
CA LYS A 152 7.91 -5.88 -8.27
C LYS A 152 7.50 -4.45 -8.00
N PRO A 153 8.42 -3.58 -7.56
CA PRO A 153 8.09 -2.17 -7.34
C PRO A 153 7.77 -1.51 -8.69
N VAL A 154 6.88 -0.53 -8.67
CA VAL A 154 6.55 0.29 -9.84
C VAL A 154 6.72 1.75 -9.47
N TYR A 155 7.60 2.44 -10.18
CA TYR A 155 7.79 3.88 -10.07
C TYR A 155 6.78 4.62 -10.94
N ILE A 156 6.25 5.72 -10.42
CA ILE A 156 5.36 6.65 -11.11
C ILE A 156 5.91 8.06 -10.91
N GLY A 157 6.36 8.66 -11.98
CA GLY A 157 6.71 10.08 -12.10
C GLY A 157 5.76 10.77 -13.08
N ASP A 158 6.29 11.66 -13.92
CA ASP A 158 5.52 12.37 -14.92
C ASP A 158 4.80 11.42 -15.90
N PRO A 159 3.57 11.74 -16.35
CA PRO A 159 2.89 10.95 -17.37
C PRO A 159 3.72 10.89 -18.65
N ASN A 160 3.99 9.67 -19.14
CA ASN A 160 4.89 9.45 -20.26
C ASN A 160 4.26 8.70 -21.45
N LEU A 161 2.95 8.37 -21.40
CA LEU A 161 2.27 7.76 -22.52
C LEU A 161 2.04 8.78 -23.66
N ASN A 162 1.65 8.28 -24.82
CA ASN A 162 1.39 9.06 -26.03
C ASN A 162 -0.02 8.78 -26.56
N TRP A 163 -1.04 9.04 -25.73
CA TRP A 163 -2.41 9.02 -26.21
C TRP A 163 -2.62 10.16 -27.21
N PRO A 164 -3.28 9.90 -28.35
CA PRO A 164 -3.53 10.93 -29.35
C PRO A 164 -4.55 11.95 -28.86
N ASP A 165 -4.35 13.20 -29.27
CA ASP A 165 -5.27 14.31 -29.02
C ASP A 165 -6.25 14.53 -30.21
N ASP A 166 -6.39 13.54 -31.06
CA ASP A 166 -7.26 13.64 -32.26
C ASP A 166 -8.71 13.21 -31.97
N GLY A 167 -9.59 13.52 -32.94
CA GLY A 167 -11.02 13.31 -32.81
C GLY A 167 -11.51 11.84 -32.85
N ASP A 168 -10.62 10.85 -33.01
CA ASP A 168 -10.98 9.43 -32.96
C ASP A 168 -11.26 8.97 -31.51
N PHE A 169 -10.77 9.75 -30.54
CA PHE A 169 -11.07 9.57 -29.13
C PHE A 169 -11.92 10.74 -28.62
N ASP A 170 -13.20 10.49 -28.38
CA ASP A 170 -14.13 11.51 -27.88
C ASP A 170 -13.97 11.74 -26.37
N TYR A 171 -12.91 12.44 -26.00
CA TYR A 171 -12.70 12.87 -24.62
C TYR A 171 -13.54 14.08 -24.21
N GLY A 172 -14.22 14.71 -25.18
CA GLY A 172 -14.87 16.00 -25.02
C GLY A 172 -13.90 17.18 -25.05
N ALA A 173 -14.43 18.36 -25.33
CA ALA A 173 -13.63 19.58 -25.41
C ALA A 173 -12.91 19.88 -24.07
N GLY A 174 -11.61 20.15 -24.14
CA GLY A 174 -10.78 20.50 -22.98
C GLY A 174 -10.27 19.29 -22.17
N ASN A 175 -10.38 18.08 -22.69
CA ASN A 175 -9.90 16.86 -22.05
C ASN A 175 -8.80 16.16 -22.88
N LEU A 176 -7.90 16.93 -23.45
CA LEU A 176 -6.80 16.36 -24.21
C LEU A 176 -5.78 15.68 -23.29
N TYR A 177 -5.16 14.61 -23.77
CA TYR A 177 -4.12 13.94 -22.99
C TYR A 177 -2.87 14.83 -22.82
N SER A 178 -2.54 15.67 -23.81
CA SER A 178 -1.45 16.66 -23.71
C SER A 178 -1.68 17.67 -22.59
N ASP A 179 -2.94 18.09 -22.36
CA ASP A 179 -3.29 18.98 -21.25
C ASP A 179 -3.07 18.28 -19.91
N PHE A 180 -3.46 17.00 -19.78
CA PHE A 180 -3.20 16.18 -18.59
C PHE A 180 -1.69 16.03 -18.33
N LYS A 181 -0.90 15.70 -19.34
CA LYS A 181 0.57 15.60 -19.23
C LYS A 181 1.17 16.92 -18.72
N SER A 182 0.73 18.03 -19.28
CA SER A 182 1.22 19.36 -18.90
C SER A 182 0.83 19.71 -17.45
N ALA A 183 -0.39 19.37 -17.05
CA ALA A 183 -0.89 19.64 -15.69
C ALA A 183 -0.23 18.77 -14.62
N ALA A 184 0.15 17.53 -14.96
CA ALA A 184 0.79 16.60 -14.06
C ALA A 184 2.32 16.59 -14.17
N ALA A 185 2.90 17.45 -15.00
CA ALA A 185 4.35 17.58 -15.13
C ALA A 185 4.97 18.09 -13.82
N GLY A 186 6.07 17.47 -13.40
CA GLY A 186 6.77 17.80 -12.16
C GLY A 186 6.05 17.35 -10.88
N ARG A 187 5.07 16.42 -10.99
CA ARG A 187 4.47 15.78 -9.80
C ARG A 187 5.52 14.99 -9.03
N ALA A 188 5.36 14.89 -7.72
CA ALA A 188 6.24 14.07 -6.90
C ALA A 188 6.24 12.62 -7.39
N GLY A 189 7.43 12.02 -7.49
CA GLY A 189 7.58 10.61 -7.81
C GLY A 189 7.15 9.73 -6.64
N ALA A 190 6.50 8.61 -6.94
CA ALA A 190 6.13 7.62 -5.93
C ALA A 190 6.47 6.20 -6.41
N VAL A 191 6.82 5.33 -5.47
CA VAL A 191 7.10 3.91 -5.71
C VAL A 191 6.08 3.05 -4.98
N TYR A 192 5.49 2.11 -5.71
CA TYR A 192 4.42 1.24 -5.20
C TYR A 192 4.89 -0.21 -5.18
N ALA A 193 4.65 -0.89 -4.07
CA ALA A 193 4.91 -2.32 -3.92
C ALA A 193 3.89 -2.96 -2.98
N GLY A 194 3.45 -4.17 -3.31
CA GLY A 194 2.58 -4.96 -2.44
C GLY A 194 3.39 -5.73 -1.41
N GLY A 195 2.90 -5.77 -0.17
CA GLY A 195 3.51 -6.48 0.96
C GLY A 195 2.63 -7.58 1.52
N ASN A 196 3.26 -8.55 2.18
CA ASN A 196 2.56 -9.64 2.87
C ASN A 196 2.19 -9.29 4.32
N ASP A 197 2.31 -8.03 4.71
CA ASP A 197 1.67 -7.43 5.88
C ASP A 197 0.21 -7.00 5.63
N GLY A 198 -0.31 -7.27 4.44
CA GLY A 198 -1.69 -7.03 4.05
C GLY A 198 -1.90 -5.77 3.23
N ALA A 199 -0.87 -5.02 2.87
CA ALA A 199 -1.02 -3.75 2.19
C ALA A 199 -0.27 -3.63 0.86
N LEU A 200 -0.80 -2.79 -0.04
CA LEU A 200 -0.01 -2.11 -1.06
C LEU A 200 0.54 -0.83 -0.44
N HIS A 201 1.83 -0.63 -0.52
CA HIS A 201 2.51 0.58 -0.03
C HIS A 201 2.86 1.52 -1.17
N ALA A 202 2.75 2.82 -0.92
CA ALA A 202 3.28 3.89 -1.74
C ALA A 202 4.32 4.67 -0.94
N PHE A 203 5.51 4.80 -1.49
CA PHE A 203 6.60 5.57 -0.87
C PHE A 203 6.98 6.76 -1.76
N ASP A 204 7.31 7.87 -1.13
CA ASP A 204 7.97 8.98 -1.81
C ASP A 204 9.30 8.49 -2.40
N ALA A 205 9.49 8.73 -3.69
CA ALA A 205 10.64 8.17 -4.41
C ALA A 205 11.98 8.76 -3.97
N ASP A 206 12.00 9.99 -3.48
CA ASP A 206 13.22 10.69 -3.10
C ASP A 206 13.62 10.40 -1.64
N THR A 207 12.63 10.20 -0.77
CA THR A 207 12.87 10.10 0.69
C THR A 207 12.60 8.74 1.28
N GLY A 208 11.82 7.87 0.62
CA GLY A 208 11.37 6.58 1.14
C GLY A 208 10.26 6.69 2.19
N THR A 209 9.75 7.90 2.46
CA THR A 209 8.64 8.10 3.39
C THR A 209 7.36 7.46 2.84
N GLU A 210 6.65 6.69 3.66
CA GLU A 210 5.36 6.13 3.24
C GLU A 210 4.32 7.24 3.03
N LEU A 211 3.76 7.30 1.83
CA LEU A 211 2.71 8.24 1.44
C LEU A 211 1.31 7.64 1.66
N LEU A 212 1.18 6.32 1.45
CA LEU A 212 -0.08 5.61 1.55
C LEU A 212 0.16 4.12 1.79
N ALA A 213 -0.64 3.49 2.66
CA ALA A 213 -0.87 2.06 2.70
C ALA A 213 -2.32 1.76 2.31
N TYR A 214 -2.52 0.87 1.35
CA TYR A 214 -3.86 0.40 0.97
C TYR A 214 -4.04 -1.06 1.37
N PHE A 215 -5.01 -1.30 2.24
CA PHE A 215 -5.39 -2.63 2.73
C PHE A 215 -6.66 -3.08 1.99
N PRO A 216 -6.58 -4.02 1.01
CA PRO A 216 -7.76 -4.46 0.29
C PRO A 216 -8.84 -5.04 1.21
N GLY A 217 -10.08 -4.52 1.12
CA GLY A 217 -11.18 -4.94 2.00
C GLY A 217 -11.57 -6.40 1.78
N HIS A 218 -11.48 -6.89 0.54
CA HIS A 218 -11.81 -8.28 0.18
C HIS A 218 -10.86 -9.33 0.78
N LEU A 219 -9.72 -8.94 1.32
CA LEU A 219 -8.83 -9.84 2.08
C LEU A 219 -9.35 -10.12 3.49
N ALA A 220 -10.33 -9.37 3.98
CA ALA A 220 -10.99 -9.67 5.25
C ALA A 220 -11.63 -11.06 5.23
N ASN A 221 -11.35 -11.87 6.23
CA ASN A 221 -11.85 -13.23 6.32
C ASN A 221 -11.92 -13.69 7.78
N THR A 222 -12.99 -14.37 8.15
CA THR A 222 -13.17 -14.92 9.51
C THR A 222 -12.76 -16.37 9.65
N ALA A 223 -12.29 -17.02 8.59
CA ALA A 223 -12.02 -18.45 8.57
C ALA A 223 -10.53 -18.76 8.77
N GLY A 224 -10.20 -19.42 9.88
CA GLY A 224 -8.92 -20.12 10.10
C GLY A 224 -7.68 -19.21 9.97
N ALA A 225 -6.65 -19.74 9.35
CA ALA A 225 -5.37 -19.07 9.12
C ALA A 225 -5.44 -18.18 7.86
N SER A 226 -6.29 -17.17 7.85
CA SER A 226 -6.49 -16.23 6.74
C SER A 226 -7.07 -14.91 7.26
N GLY A 227 -7.24 -13.92 6.39
CA GLY A 227 -7.72 -12.60 6.79
C GLY A 227 -6.68 -11.78 7.55
N TYR A 228 -7.09 -10.59 7.97
CA TYR A 228 -6.21 -9.67 8.68
C TYR A 228 -5.95 -10.08 10.13
N HIS A 229 -6.90 -10.83 10.76
CA HIS A 229 -6.69 -11.34 12.11
C HIS A 229 -5.50 -12.26 12.20
N TYR A 230 -5.23 -13.05 11.16
CA TYR A 230 -4.13 -14.00 11.14
C TYR A 230 -2.75 -13.34 11.14
N LEU A 231 -2.62 -12.12 10.63
CA LEU A 231 -1.37 -11.35 10.70
C LEU A 231 -0.90 -11.09 12.14
N SER A 232 -1.85 -11.01 13.08
CA SER A 232 -1.58 -10.79 14.51
C SER A 232 -1.54 -12.10 15.32
N ASP A 233 -1.73 -13.26 14.70
CA ASP A 233 -1.73 -14.55 15.38
C ASP A 233 -0.34 -14.90 15.92
N PRO A 234 -0.18 -15.25 17.21
CA PRO A 234 1.11 -15.70 17.76
C PRO A 234 1.70 -16.91 17.03
N ASP A 235 0.84 -17.81 16.53
CA ASP A 235 1.22 -19.00 15.77
C ASP A 235 1.26 -18.73 14.24
N TYR A 236 1.37 -17.48 13.83
CA TYR A 236 1.40 -17.09 12.43
C TYR A 236 2.39 -17.90 11.60
N GLY A 237 1.88 -18.63 10.62
CA GLY A 237 2.66 -19.18 9.51
C GLY A 237 2.59 -18.23 8.31
N HIS A 238 3.67 -18.10 7.56
CA HIS A 238 3.71 -17.19 6.42
C HIS A 238 2.55 -17.37 5.44
N HIS A 239 1.88 -16.28 5.12
CA HIS A 239 0.82 -16.19 4.10
C HIS A 239 1.09 -15.03 3.16
N TYR A 240 0.66 -15.20 1.91
CA TYR A 240 0.65 -14.13 0.93
C TYR A 240 -0.62 -13.29 1.10
N TYR A 241 -0.49 -11.98 0.87
CA TYR A 241 -1.59 -11.00 0.89
C TYR A 241 -1.59 -10.19 -0.40
N VAL A 242 -0.98 -9.02 -0.44
CA VAL A 242 -0.86 -8.21 -1.66
C VAL A 242 0.44 -8.59 -2.37
N ASP A 243 0.47 -9.76 -2.98
CA ASP A 243 1.68 -10.38 -3.52
C ASP A 243 1.88 -10.09 -5.03
N GLY A 244 0.91 -9.42 -5.68
CA GLY A 244 0.97 -9.06 -7.09
C GLY A 244 1.77 -7.81 -7.35
N SER A 245 2.49 -7.78 -8.48
CA SER A 245 3.11 -6.54 -8.95
C SER A 245 2.02 -5.57 -9.41
N PRO A 246 1.99 -4.33 -8.92
CA PRO A 246 1.05 -3.34 -9.42
C PRO A 246 1.37 -2.96 -10.87
N VAL A 247 0.34 -2.55 -11.60
CA VAL A 247 0.46 -2.04 -12.98
C VAL A 247 -0.16 -0.65 -13.03
N VAL A 248 0.48 0.28 -13.70
CA VAL A 248 -0.03 1.65 -13.85
C VAL A 248 -0.19 2.03 -15.30
N GLY A 249 -1.25 2.75 -15.58
CA GLY A 249 -1.51 3.34 -16.89
C GLY A 249 -2.38 4.59 -16.78
N ASP A 250 -2.24 5.49 -17.74
CA ASP A 250 -3.11 6.66 -17.83
C ASP A 250 -4.39 6.30 -18.59
N ALA A 251 -5.53 6.63 -18.01
CA ALA A 251 -6.84 6.32 -18.55
C ALA A 251 -7.82 7.48 -18.37
N PHE A 252 -8.72 7.63 -19.35
CA PHE A 252 -9.82 8.61 -19.28
C PHE A 252 -11.05 7.96 -18.64
N VAL A 253 -11.17 8.09 -17.32
CA VAL A 253 -12.15 7.35 -16.52
C VAL A 253 -12.86 8.24 -15.51
N LYS A 254 -14.02 7.77 -15.05
CA LYS A 254 -14.74 8.34 -13.90
C LYS A 254 -14.18 7.75 -12.61
N ALA A 255 -13.86 8.59 -11.64
CA ALA A 255 -13.48 8.13 -10.29
C ALA A 255 -14.68 7.64 -9.48
N SER A 256 -15.89 8.09 -9.81
CA SER A 256 -17.13 7.67 -9.15
C SER A 256 -18.30 7.74 -10.14
N THR A 257 -19.41 7.11 -9.81
CA THR A 257 -20.63 7.13 -10.64
C THR A 257 -21.20 8.54 -10.84
N ALA A 258 -20.99 9.43 -9.88
CA ALA A 258 -21.49 10.81 -9.91
C ALA A 258 -20.50 11.81 -10.55
N GLY A 259 -19.24 11.41 -10.77
CA GLY A 259 -18.19 12.29 -11.32
C GLY A 259 -18.20 12.37 -12.84
N SER A 260 -17.50 13.38 -13.38
CA SER A 260 -17.14 13.43 -14.80
C SER A 260 -15.92 12.56 -15.07
N ALA A 261 -15.80 12.04 -16.29
CA ALA A 261 -14.58 11.41 -16.75
C ALA A 261 -13.45 12.45 -16.82
N ALA A 262 -12.26 12.03 -16.44
CA ALA A 262 -11.03 12.81 -16.56
C ALA A 262 -9.84 11.87 -16.77
N TRP A 263 -8.75 12.37 -17.28
CA TRP A 263 -7.51 11.63 -17.32
C TRP A 263 -6.99 11.40 -15.91
N ARG A 264 -6.52 10.19 -15.68
CA ARG A 264 -5.95 9.75 -14.40
C ARG A 264 -4.84 8.75 -14.64
N SER A 265 -3.80 8.80 -13.81
CA SER A 265 -2.90 7.67 -13.65
C SER A 265 -3.57 6.68 -12.70
N VAL A 266 -3.93 5.51 -13.22
CA VAL A 266 -4.62 4.47 -12.47
C VAL A 266 -3.65 3.32 -12.18
N LEU A 267 -3.53 2.99 -10.90
CA LEU A 267 -2.83 1.79 -10.46
C LEU A 267 -3.84 0.66 -10.30
N ILE A 268 -3.53 -0.50 -10.87
CA ILE A 268 -4.27 -1.74 -10.62
C ILE A 268 -3.35 -2.67 -9.84
N GLY A 269 -3.80 -3.07 -8.65
CA GLY A 269 -3.15 -4.06 -7.80
C GLY A 269 -3.89 -5.39 -7.81
N SER A 270 -3.19 -6.44 -7.38
CA SER A 270 -3.73 -7.79 -7.27
C SER A 270 -3.09 -8.56 -6.13
N ASP A 271 -3.84 -9.52 -5.58
CA ASP A 271 -3.35 -10.35 -4.48
C ASP A 271 -2.43 -11.49 -4.95
N ARG A 272 -2.50 -11.90 -6.23
CA ARG A 272 -1.76 -13.03 -6.80
C ARG A 272 -1.90 -14.31 -5.95
N ALA A 273 -0.85 -14.70 -5.20
CA ALA A 273 -0.89 -15.86 -4.32
C ALA A 273 -1.69 -15.61 -3.02
N GLY A 274 -1.93 -14.35 -2.65
CA GLY A 274 -2.68 -13.96 -1.45
C GLY A 274 -4.19 -14.04 -1.61
N GLY A 275 -4.72 -14.02 -2.85
CA GLY A 275 -6.15 -13.99 -3.05
C GLY A 275 -6.57 -14.00 -4.53
N ARG A 276 -7.82 -13.64 -4.78
CA ARG A 276 -8.40 -13.56 -6.13
C ARG A 276 -8.90 -12.16 -6.46
N GLY A 277 -8.55 -11.19 -5.62
CA GLY A 277 -8.98 -9.81 -5.74
C GLY A 277 -8.12 -8.98 -6.68
N LEU A 278 -8.75 -7.94 -7.19
CA LEU A 278 -8.12 -6.84 -7.89
C LEU A 278 -8.68 -5.56 -7.30
N PHE A 279 -7.87 -4.51 -7.29
CA PHE A 279 -8.30 -3.18 -6.86
C PHE A 279 -7.68 -2.10 -7.73
N ALA A 280 -8.28 -0.93 -7.75
CA ALA A 280 -7.76 0.21 -8.49
C ALA A 280 -7.69 1.47 -7.62
N LEU A 281 -6.56 2.18 -7.76
CA LEU A 281 -6.29 3.44 -7.08
C LEU A 281 -6.03 4.55 -8.10
N ASP A 282 -6.54 5.75 -7.84
CA ASP A 282 -6.13 6.98 -8.50
C ASP A 282 -4.81 7.46 -7.90
N VAL A 283 -3.75 7.32 -8.67
CA VAL A 283 -2.38 7.71 -8.28
C VAL A 283 -1.88 8.92 -9.08
N THR A 284 -2.82 9.70 -9.60
CA THR A 284 -2.53 10.88 -10.42
C THR A 284 -1.66 11.89 -9.68
N ASP A 285 -1.94 12.11 -8.41
CA ASP A 285 -1.24 13.10 -7.59
C ASP A 285 -1.05 12.56 -6.16
N PRO A 286 0.18 12.12 -5.81
CA PRO A 286 0.48 11.60 -4.47
C PRO A 286 0.21 12.61 -3.34
N SER A 287 0.20 13.91 -3.61
CA SER A 287 -0.17 14.93 -2.60
C SER A 287 -1.63 14.83 -2.13
N ASN A 288 -2.46 14.07 -2.86
CA ASN A 288 -3.83 13.75 -2.48
C ASN A 288 -3.95 12.59 -1.49
N PHE A 289 -2.87 11.88 -1.15
CA PHE A 289 -2.88 10.85 -0.13
C PHE A 289 -2.92 11.48 1.25
N LEU A 290 -4.12 11.82 1.70
CA LEU A 290 -4.37 12.53 2.96
C LEU A 290 -5.28 11.72 3.86
N GLY A 291 -5.06 11.80 5.17
CA GLY A 291 -5.82 11.11 6.22
C GLY A 291 -7.27 11.59 6.38
N THR A 292 -8.01 11.82 5.28
CA THR A 292 -9.41 12.25 5.28
C THR A 292 -10.32 11.28 4.53
N SER A 293 -11.56 11.09 5.01
CA SER A 293 -12.52 10.17 4.38
C SER A 293 -12.84 10.56 2.93
N SER A 294 -12.87 11.86 2.62
CA SER A 294 -13.12 12.32 1.25
C SER A 294 -12.00 11.93 0.30
N LYS A 295 -10.75 11.93 0.77
CA LYS A 295 -9.60 11.50 -0.05
C LYS A 295 -9.56 9.98 -0.21
N ALA A 296 -9.84 9.22 0.84
CA ALA A 296 -9.98 7.77 0.71
C ALA A 296 -11.01 7.39 -0.37
N ALA A 297 -12.19 8.03 -0.35
CA ALA A 297 -13.25 7.79 -1.34
C ALA A 297 -12.90 8.28 -2.76
N GLN A 298 -11.94 9.21 -2.93
CA GLN A 298 -11.48 9.67 -4.24
C GLN A 298 -10.35 8.82 -4.80
N VAL A 299 -9.43 8.39 -3.93
CA VAL A 299 -8.24 7.62 -4.31
C VAL A 299 -8.58 6.17 -4.60
N VAL A 300 -9.41 5.52 -3.79
CA VAL A 300 -9.81 4.14 -4.03
C VAL A 300 -10.96 4.12 -5.03
N LEU A 301 -10.69 3.70 -6.27
CA LEU A 301 -11.65 3.75 -7.37
C LEU A 301 -12.64 2.60 -7.31
N TRP A 302 -12.16 1.40 -7.07
CA TRP A 302 -12.96 0.17 -6.93
C TRP A 302 -12.13 -0.99 -6.36
N GLU A 303 -12.86 -2.01 -5.94
CA GLU A 303 -12.34 -3.30 -5.51
C GLU A 303 -13.27 -4.45 -5.97
#